data_fdc4c0f4edd046c512e868efda10898a
#
_entry.id   fdc4c0f4edd046c512e868efda10898a
#
_cell.length_a   1.000
_cell.length_b   1.000
_cell.length_c   1.000
_cell.angle_alpha   90.00
_cell.angle_beta   90.00
_cell.angle_gamma   90.00
#
_symmetry.space_group_name_H-M   'P 1'
#
loop_
_entity.id
_entity.type
_entity.pdbx_description
1 polymer ?
#
loop_
_entity_poly.entity_id
_entity_poly.type
_entity_poly.pdbx_seq_one_letter_code
_entity_poly.pdbx_strand_id
1 'polypeptide(L)'
;MLKLLTDHLPEIEALCVKHGVRRLELFGSGARGDFDPQTSDLDFFVEFHDLGWQGSFKRYMGLLLGLEDLLGKNVDLVEPEVVTNPYFIRVANKYRQLVYAA
;
A
#
# COMPACT_ATOMS: atom_id res chain seq x y z
N MET A 1 -10.87 -3.39 8.48
CA MET A 1 -10.10 -2.43 7.64
C MET A 1 -10.56 -1.01 7.95
N LEU A 2 -9.65 -0.05 7.87
CA LEU A 2 -9.98 1.35 8.10
C LEU A 2 -11.12 1.81 7.19
N LYS A 3 -12.05 2.57 7.76
CA LYS A 3 -13.18 3.14 7.00
C LYS A 3 -12.70 4.01 5.84
N LEU A 4 -11.61 4.74 6.04
CA LEU A 4 -10.99 5.55 4.97
C LEU A 4 -10.72 4.72 3.72
N LEU A 5 -10.24 3.49 3.89
CA LEU A 5 -9.98 2.58 2.76
C LEU A 5 -11.25 1.96 2.22
N THR A 6 -12.14 1.49 3.09
CA THR A 6 -13.40 0.87 2.63
C THR A 6 -14.28 1.85 1.88
N ASP A 7 -14.26 3.14 2.26
CA ASP A 7 -15.01 4.18 1.57
C ASP A 7 -14.47 4.49 0.17
N HIS A 8 -13.23 4.07 -0.13
CA HIS A 8 -12.54 4.40 -1.39
C HIS A 8 -12.06 3.17 -2.15
N LEU A 9 -12.55 1.98 -1.82
CA LEU A 9 -12.08 0.74 -2.45
C LEU A 9 -12.18 0.76 -3.99
N PRO A 10 -13.26 1.21 -4.60
CA PRO A 10 -13.32 1.24 -6.08
C PRO A 10 -12.22 2.11 -6.69
N GLU A 11 -11.94 3.26 -6.09
CA GLU A 11 -10.90 4.17 -6.58
C GLU A 11 -9.51 3.60 -6.34
N ILE A 12 -9.29 2.93 -5.20
CA ILE A 12 -8.02 2.25 -4.92
C ILE A 12 -7.79 1.14 -5.93
N GLU A 13 -8.80 0.33 -6.22
CA GLU A 13 -8.71 -0.73 -7.22
C GLU A 13 -8.38 -0.17 -8.61
N ALA A 14 -9.00 0.94 -8.99
CA ALA A 14 -8.72 1.60 -10.27
C ALA A 14 -7.27 2.08 -10.34
N LEU A 15 -6.72 2.63 -9.27
CA LEU A 15 -5.32 3.02 -9.21
C LEU A 15 -4.40 1.81 -9.35
N CYS A 16 -4.73 0.71 -8.68
CA CYS A 16 -3.95 -0.52 -8.76
C CYS A 16 -3.91 -1.06 -10.20
N VAL A 17 -5.04 -1.12 -10.86
CA VAL A 17 -5.11 -1.56 -12.26
C VAL A 17 -4.30 -0.63 -13.15
N LYS A 18 -4.47 0.67 -12.99
CA LYS A 18 -3.78 1.68 -13.81
C LYS A 18 -2.26 1.56 -13.70
N HIS A 19 -1.74 1.27 -12.51
CA HIS A 19 -0.31 1.27 -12.26
C HIS A 19 0.31 -0.13 -12.19
N GLY A 20 -0.41 -1.16 -12.64
CA GLY A 20 0.14 -2.50 -12.79
C GLY A 20 0.39 -3.23 -11.48
N VAL A 21 -0.42 -2.96 -10.47
CA VAL A 21 -0.32 -3.62 -9.17
C VAL A 21 -0.92 -5.01 -9.24
N ARG A 22 -0.19 -6.00 -8.71
CA ARG A 22 -0.67 -7.35 -8.54
C ARG A 22 -1.31 -7.54 -7.16
N ARG A 23 -0.75 -6.93 -6.13
CA ARG A 23 -1.23 -7.09 -4.75
C ARG A 23 -0.89 -5.86 -3.92
N LEU A 24 -1.86 -5.41 -3.13
CA LEU A 24 -1.70 -4.30 -2.20
C LEU A 24 -2.24 -4.71 -0.84
N GLU A 25 -1.43 -4.54 0.20
CA GLU A 25 -1.80 -4.88 1.57
C GLU A 25 -1.51 -3.72 2.52
N LEU A 26 -2.42 -3.49 3.46
CA LEU A 26 -2.22 -2.51 4.53
C LEU A 26 -1.47 -3.17 5.67
N PHE A 27 -0.47 -2.47 6.23
CA PHE A 27 0.21 -2.89 7.46
C PHE A 27 0.38 -1.69 8.38
N GLY A 28 1.15 -1.84 9.46
CA GLY A 28 1.41 -0.75 10.39
C GLY A 28 0.19 -0.37 11.23
N SER A 29 0.12 0.88 11.67
CA SER A 29 -0.92 1.35 12.60
C SER A 29 -2.32 1.22 12.02
N GLY A 30 -2.49 1.41 10.72
CA GLY A 30 -3.78 1.27 10.06
C GLY A 30 -4.33 -0.14 10.13
N ALA A 31 -3.47 -1.16 10.11
CA ALA A 31 -3.86 -2.56 10.24
C ALA A 31 -4.00 -3.00 11.69
N ARG A 32 -3.18 -2.45 12.59
CA ARG A 32 -3.20 -2.80 14.02
C ARG A 32 -4.41 -2.23 14.78
N GLY A 33 -5.05 -1.18 14.24
CA GLY A 33 -6.17 -0.54 14.91
C GLY A 33 -5.79 0.64 15.81
N ASP A 34 -4.52 1.05 15.85
CA ASP A 34 -4.07 2.22 16.59
C ASP A 34 -3.77 3.43 15.68
N PHE A 35 -4.42 3.46 14.55
CA PHE A 35 -4.29 4.55 13.59
C PHE A 35 -4.83 5.86 14.16
N ASP A 36 -3.99 6.90 14.13
CA ASP A 36 -4.38 8.26 14.52
C ASP A 36 -4.58 9.09 13.24
N PRO A 37 -5.81 9.57 12.96
CA PRO A 37 -6.06 10.34 11.73
C PRO A 37 -5.21 11.60 11.58
N GLN A 38 -4.67 12.13 12.68
CA GLN A 38 -3.88 13.36 12.65
C GLN A 38 -2.38 13.12 12.47
N THR A 39 -1.86 12.01 12.98
CA THR A 39 -0.42 11.78 13.05
C THR A 39 0.08 10.53 12.34
N SER A 40 -0.79 9.54 12.12
CA SER A 40 -0.38 8.29 11.50
C SER A 40 -0.34 8.39 9.98
N ASP A 41 0.68 7.75 9.38
CA ASP A 41 0.76 7.55 7.95
C ASP A 41 0.10 6.21 7.60
N LEU A 42 -0.23 6.04 6.33
CA LEU A 42 -0.73 4.77 5.81
C LEU A 42 0.43 3.97 5.23
N ASP A 43 0.62 2.76 5.73
CA ASP A 43 1.71 1.88 5.32
C ASP A 43 1.16 0.74 4.46
N PHE A 44 1.65 0.61 3.23
CA PHE A 44 1.23 -0.45 2.32
C PHE A 44 2.42 -1.26 1.84
N PHE A 45 2.21 -2.58 1.78
CA PHE A 45 3.05 -3.45 0.94
C PHE A 45 2.45 -3.51 -0.46
N VAL A 46 3.28 -3.38 -1.47
CA VAL A 46 2.86 -3.47 -2.87
C VAL A 46 3.72 -4.47 -3.63
N GLU A 47 3.06 -5.30 -4.41
CA GLU A 47 3.71 -6.13 -5.43
C GLU A 47 3.16 -5.72 -6.78
N PHE A 48 4.06 -5.42 -7.72
CA PHE A 48 3.68 -5.12 -9.09
C PHE A 48 3.74 -6.39 -9.94
N HIS A 49 2.96 -6.40 -11.03
CA HIS A 49 3.13 -7.43 -12.05
C HIS A 49 4.55 -7.37 -12.61
N ASP A 50 5.05 -8.51 -13.11
CA ASP A 50 6.37 -8.56 -13.72
C ASP A 50 6.32 -7.92 -15.11
N LEU A 51 6.53 -6.61 -15.15
CA LEU A 51 6.52 -5.78 -16.36
C LEU A 51 7.93 -5.31 -16.74
N GLY A 52 8.95 -5.94 -16.15
CA GLY A 52 10.33 -5.52 -16.31
C GLY A 52 10.63 -4.24 -15.51
N TRP A 53 11.89 -3.81 -15.57
CA TRP A 53 12.33 -2.64 -14.81
C TRP A 53 11.96 -1.31 -15.48
N GLN A 54 11.73 -1.30 -16.80
CA GLN A 54 11.35 -0.09 -17.51
C GLN A 54 10.00 0.41 -17.01
N GLY A 55 9.93 1.70 -16.65
CA GLY A 55 8.73 2.30 -16.12
C GLY A 55 8.43 1.95 -14.66
N SER A 56 9.30 1.19 -13.97
CA SER A 56 9.05 0.80 -12.59
C SER A 56 8.94 2.00 -11.66
N PHE A 57 9.82 2.99 -11.83
CA PHE A 57 9.75 4.22 -11.05
C PHE A 57 8.44 4.98 -11.31
N LYS A 58 8.02 5.06 -12.55
CA LYS A 58 6.78 5.74 -12.93
C LYS A 58 5.55 5.03 -12.32
N ARG A 59 5.54 3.69 -12.34
CA ARG A 59 4.45 2.91 -11.72
C ARG A 59 4.41 3.14 -10.22
N TYR A 60 5.56 3.06 -9.56
CA TYR A 60 5.67 3.26 -8.11
C TYR A 60 5.20 4.66 -7.72
N MET A 61 5.75 5.69 -8.35
CA MET A 61 5.41 7.07 -8.01
C MET A 61 3.96 7.41 -8.38
N GLY A 62 3.47 6.89 -9.49
CA GLY A 62 2.08 7.10 -9.88
C GLY A 62 1.10 6.53 -8.86
N LEU A 63 1.37 5.32 -8.37
CA LEU A 63 0.55 4.71 -7.33
C LEU A 63 0.66 5.49 -6.01
N LEU A 64 1.88 5.82 -5.59
CA LEU A 64 2.12 6.55 -4.35
C LEU A 64 1.36 7.87 -4.33
N LEU A 65 1.55 8.69 -5.36
CA LEU A 65 0.94 10.01 -5.43
C LEU A 65 -0.59 9.90 -5.60
N GLY A 66 -1.04 8.90 -6.35
CA GLY A 66 -2.48 8.66 -6.52
C GLY A 66 -3.16 8.29 -5.20
N LEU A 67 -2.53 7.42 -4.41
CA LEU A 67 -3.06 7.04 -3.11
C LEU A 67 -3.05 8.22 -2.13
N GLU A 68 -1.97 8.99 -2.11
CA GLU A 68 -1.89 10.18 -1.25
C GLU A 68 -2.95 11.21 -1.60
N ASP A 69 -3.15 11.45 -2.88
CA ASP A 69 -4.16 12.40 -3.35
C ASP A 69 -5.58 11.92 -3.03
N LEU A 70 -5.84 10.64 -3.26
CA LEU A 70 -7.16 10.05 -2.99
C LEU A 70 -7.50 10.04 -1.50
N LEU A 71 -6.55 9.64 -0.67
CA LEU A 71 -6.80 9.38 0.76
C LEU A 71 -6.50 10.57 1.66
N GLY A 72 -5.81 11.59 1.13
CA GLY A 72 -5.45 12.78 1.90
C GLY A 72 -4.49 12.53 3.05
N LYS A 73 -3.64 11.51 2.92
CA LYS A 73 -2.68 11.08 3.93
C LYS A 73 -1.33 10.80 3.28
N ASN A 74 -0.26 10.95 4.07
CA ASN A 74 1.04 10.45 3.64
C ASN A 74 0.99 8.93 3.56
N VAL A 75 1.60 8.38 2.52
CA VAL A 75 1.62 6.94 2.25
C VAL A 75 3.05 6.47 2.19
N ASP A 76 3.35 5.41 2.94
CA ASP A 76 4.58 4.65 2.80
C ASP A 76 4.29 3.41 1.96
N LEU A 77 4.96 3.30 0.84
CA LEU A 77 4.74 2.23 -0.12
C LEU A 77 6.00 1.37 -0.18
N VAL A 78 5.90 0.14 0.29
CA VAL A 78 7.04 -0.77 0.48
C VAL A 78 6.89 -1.98 -0.41
N GLU A 79 7.92 -2.29 -1.19
CA GLU A 79 8.00 -3.53 -1.96
C GLU A 79 8.62 -4.62 -1.09
N PRO A 80 7.88 -5.72 -0.77
CA PRO A 80 8.36 -6.71 0.19
C PRO A 80 9.68 -7.37 -0.19
N GLU A 81 9.94 -7.55 -1.49
CA GLU A 81 11.16 -8.21 -1.96
C GLU A 81 12.44 -7.42 -1.72
N VAL A 82 12.34 -6.11 -1.42
CA VAL A 82 13.52 -5.31 -1.09
C VAL A 82 13.73 -5.17 0.41
N VAL A 83 12.81 -5.68 1.22
CA VAL A 83 12.91 -5.64 2.68
C VAL A 83 13.67 -6.87 3.15
N THR A 84 14.83 -6.66 3.79
CA THR A 84 15.70 -7.74 4.23
C THR A 84 15.73 -7.93 5.75
N ASN A 85 15.17 -7.01 6.53
CA ASN A 85 15.18 -7.10 7.98
C ASN A 85 14.11 -8.10 8.47
N PRO A 86 14.50 -9.28 9.00
CA PRO A 86 13.54 -10.29 9.41
C PRO A 86 12.63 -9.84 10.56
N TYR A 87 13.12 -8.97 11.43
CA TYR A 87 12.32 -8.44 12.53
C TYR A 87 11.18 -7.58 12.00
N PHE A 88 11.49 -6.67 11.07
CA PHE A 88 10.49 -5.82 10.44
C PHE A 88 9.42 -6.66 9.72
N ILE A 89 9.83 -7.66 8.96
CA ILE A 89 8.91 -8.53 8.22
C ILE A 89 7.97 -9.26 9.20
N ARG A 90 8.51 -9.78 10.29
CA ARG A 90 7.71 -10.52 11.29
C ARG A 90 6.66 -9.62 11.93
N VAL A 91 7.04 -8.41 12.33
CA VAL A 91 6.12 -7.47 12.98
C VAL A 91 5.06 -6.99 11.98
N ALA A 92 5.47 -6.66 10.76
CA ALA A 92 4.53 -6.21 9.72
C ALA A 92 3.53 -7.29 9.35
N ASN A 93 3.96 -8.56 9.23
CA ASN A 93 3.10 -9.67 8.84
C ASN A 93 1.99 -9.95 9.85
N LYS A 94 2.18 -9.61 11.10
CA LYS A 94 1.23 -9.94 12.16
C LYS A 94 -0.16 -9.36 11.93
N TYR A 95 -0.25 -8.18 11.30
CA TYR A 95 -1.51 -7.44 11.14
C TYR A 95 -1.82 -7.06 9.69
N ARG A 96 -1.19 -7.74 8.72
CA ARG A 96 -1.42 -7.42 7.30
C ARG A 96 -2.87 -7.63 6.91
N GLN A 97 -3.41 -6.69 6.16
CA GLN A 97 -4.78 -6.76 5.63
C GLN A 97 -4.75 -6.59 4.12
N LEU A 98 -5.35 -7.53 3.40
CA LEU A 98 -5.44 -7.47 1.94
C LEU A 98 -6.38 -6.33 1.53
N VAL A 99 -5.90 -5.45 0.65
CA VAL A 99 -6.68 -4.35 0.09
C VAL A 99 -7.07 -4.64 -1.35
N TYR A 100 -6.13 -5.18 -2.14
CA TYR A 100 -6.36 -5.49 -3.55
C TYR A 100 -5.50 -6.68 -3.97
N ALA A 101 -6.08 -7.56 -4.78
CA ALA A 101 -5.34 -8.63 -5.47
C ALA A 101 -5.94 -8.82 -6.86
N ALA A 102 -5.06 -8.80 -7.84
CA ALA A 102 -5.46 -9.04 -9.24
C ALA A 102 -5.84 -10.51 -9.46
#